data_f127293651edcd5876690b1850c74e5b
#
_entry.id   f127293651edcd5876690b1850c74e5b
#
_cell.length_a   1.000
_cell.length_b   1.000
_cell.length_c   1.000
_cell.angle_alpha   90.00
_cell.angle_beta   90.00
_cell.angle_gamma   90.00
#
_symmetry.space_group_name_H-M   'P 1'
#
loop_
_entity.id
_entity.type
_entity.pdbx_description
1 polymer ?
#
loop_
_entity_poly.entity_id
_entity_poly.type
_entity_poly.pdbx_seq_one_letter_code
_entity_poly.pdbx_strand_id
1 'polypeptide(L)'
;HELVMVDVMTANRDKVIWAAANGKTLTADDSNVPPPIEVISNIGGKSKSSHAGKEGSSEYLPPPDSLAKIKIPEGYALNVFASEAMFPDLANPVQMQVDSKGRIWAASWNTYPKWEPLKPMNDSLMIFEDTNNDGVADKRIIFAHVHNPLGFEFWGGGVLVTSGPDLLFLKDTDGDDKADVRTVVLQGLGTADTHHAANNLVYGPDGGIYWQSGIFLVNNFEHPWGKSLNTGNSALYRFDPRQSTIGIIAGNNPNPHGTSFDRWGYCYANDGTGGNSFQVRPEGQGFKMHSLLQKEFRPVAADAIVSSSHFPESMQGDFLIC
;
A
#
# COMPACT_ATOMS: atom_id res chain seq x y z
N HIS A 1 -16.30 17.96 12.39
CA HIS A 1 -16.12 17.44 13.76
C HIS A 1 -14.67 17.06 14.03
N GLU A 2 -14.02 16.27 13.16
CA GLU A 2 -12.60 15.94 13.30
C GLU A 2 -11.70 17.18 13.29
N LEU A 3 -12.02 18.20 12.50
CA LEU A 3 -11.32 19.47 12.55
C LEU A 3 -11.40 20.13 13.94
N VAL A 4 -12.56 20.02 14.61
CA VAL A 4 -12.69 20.53 15.99
C VAL A 4 -11.77 19.78 16.96
N MET A 5 -11.61 18.46 16.79
CA MET A 5 -10.65 17.69 17.58
C MET A 5 -9.21 18.17 17.35
N VAL A 6 -8.84 18.35 16.08
CA VAL A 6 -7.49 18.83 15.70
C VAL A 6 -7.24 20.23 16.22
N ASP A 7 -8.21 21.13 16.13
CA ASP A 7 -8.11 22.50 16.68
C ASP A 7 -7.85 22.49 18.19
N VAL A 8 -8.59 21.67 18.94
CA VAL A 8 -8.41 21.54 20.40
C VAL A 8 -7.04 20.95 20.72
N MET A 9 -6.62 19.90 20.00
CA MET A 9 -5.30 19.30 20.15
C MET A 9 -4.19 20.31 19.84
N THR A 10 -4.32 21.10 18.79
CA THR A 10 -3.37 22.15 18.42
C THR A 10 -3.26 23.18 19.55
N ALA A 11 -4.39 23.69 20.05
CA ALA A 11 -4.41 24.63 21.17
C ALA A 11 -3.75 24.05 22.44
N ASN A 12 -3.85 22.74 22.68
CA ASN A 12 -3.16 22.09 23.80
C ASN A 12 -1.63 22.03 23.57
N ARG A 13 -1.17 21.78 22.33
CA ARG A 13 0.26 21.80 21.98
C ARG A 13 0.85 23.22 22.04
N ASP A 14 0.10 24.22 21.64
CA ASP A 14 0.51 25.62 21.76
C ASP A 14 0.84 25.99 23.21
N LYS A 15 0.05 25.52 24.18
CA LYS A 15 0.36 25.72 25.60
C LYS A 15 1.71 25.14 25.99
N VAL A 16 2.05 23.96 25.47
CA VAL A 16 3.34 23.30 25.71
C VAL A 16 4.49 24.10 25.10
N ILE A 17 4.31 24.56 23.85
CA ILE A 17 5.30 25.39 23.15
C ILE A 17 5.55 26.71 23.91
N TRP A 18 4.46 27.40 24.33
CA TRP A 18 4.58 28.61 25.12
C TRP A 18 5.22 28.39 26.48
N ALA A 19 4.92 27.29 27.15
CA ALA A 19 5.58 26.94 28.41
C ALA A 19 7.08 26.74 28.20
N ALA A 20 7.48 25.98 27.17
CA ALA A 20 8.87 25.75 26.83
C ALA A 20 9.61 27.04 26.47
N ALA A 21 8.98 27.93 25.69
CA ALA A 21 9.53 29.26 25.36
C ALA A 21 9.78 30.14 26.59
N ASN A 22 9.06 29.89 27.68
CA ASN A 22 9.24 30.57 28.98
C ASN A 22 10.05 29.75 30.00
N GLY A 23 10.81 28.73 29.56
CA GLY A 23 11.66 27.90 30.40
C GLY A 23 10.90 26.98 31.36
N LYS A 24 9.62 26.69 31.06
CA LYS A 24 8.75 25.80 31.85
C LYS A 24 8.52 24.48 31.11
N THR A 25 8.38 23.40 31.86
CA THR A 25 7.95 22.11 31.32
C THR A 25 6.47 21.95 31.53
N LEU A 26 5.74 21.61 30.46
CA LEU A 26 4.32 21.29 30.48
C LEU A 26 4.08 20.07 29.60
N THR A 27 3.25 19.14 30.05
CA THR A 27 2.78 18.04 29.22
C THR A 27 1.42 18.40 28.59
N ALA A 28 1.20 18.01 27.35
CA ALA A 28 -0.08 18.24 26.71
C ALA A 28 -1.19 17.44 27.44
N ASP A 29 -2.28 18.13 27.74
CA ASP A 29 -3.49 17.54 28.31
C ASP A 29 -4.59 17.57 27.26
N ASP A 30 -4.96 16.38 26.77
CA ASP A 30 -5.99 16.19 25.75
C ASP A 30 -7.32 15.72 26.32
N SER A 31 -7.51 15.79 27.63
CA SER A 31 -8.75 15.39 28.30
C SER A 31 -9.98 16.20 27.84
N ASN A 32 -9.76 17.37 27.24
CA ASN A 32 -10.78 18.26 26.70
C ASN A 32 -11.07 18.04 25.20
N VAL A 33 -10.38 17.09 24.55
CA VAL A 33 -10.64 16.79 23.14
C VAL A 33 -11.96 16.05 23.01
N PRO A 34 -12.90 16.51 22.15
CA PRO A 34 -14.16 15.82 21.97
C PRO A 34 -13.94 14.41 21.39
N PRO A 35 -14.82 13.45 21.68
CA PRO A 35 -14.70 12.10 21.14
C PRO A 35 -14.81 12.11 19.61
N PRO A 36 -14.20 11.15 18.92
CA PRO A 36 -14.35 11.01 17.47
C PRO A 36 -15.80 10.76 17.07
N ILE A 37 -16.16 11.12 15.83
CA ILE A 37 -17.47 10.79 15.29
C ILE A 37 -17.59 9.28 15.18
N GLU A 38 -18.68 8.74 15.70
CA GLU A 38 -19.03 7.34 15.44
C GLU A 38 -19.41 7.19 13.96
N VAL A 39 -18.62 6.39 13.24
CA VAL A 39 -18.90 6.09 11.84
C VAL A 39 -19.97 5.02 11.75
N ILE A 40 -21.18 5.42 11.36
CA ILE A 40 -22.26 4.48 11.08
C ILE A 40 -22.16 4.08 9.61
N SER A 41 -21.72 2.86 9.35
CA SER A 41 -21.73 2.31 8.00
C SER A 41 -23.15 1.98 7.55
N ASN A 42 -23.52 2.47 6.38
CA ASN A 42 -24.76 2.07 5.70
C ASN A 42 -24.64 0.70 5.01
N ILE A 43 -23.43 0.16 4.91
CA ILE A 43 -23.16 -1.19 4.43
C ILE A 43 -23.11 -2.11 5.65
N GLY A 44 -24.29 -2.43 6.18
CA GLY A 44 -24.46 -3.52 7.13
C GLY A 44 -23.63 -3.47 8.41
N GLY A 45 -23.39 -2.31 8.97
CA GLY A 45 -22.73 -2.16 10.29
C GLY A 45 -23.44 -2.89 11.43
N LYS A 46 -24.65 -3.36 11.20
CA LYS A 46 -25.34 -4.35 12.05
C LYS A 46 -25.19 -5.78 11.55
N SER A 47 -24.50 -5.98 10.46
CA SER A 47 -24.15 -7.29 9.95
C SER A 47 -22.98 -7.88 10.75
N LYS A 48 -23.02 -7.75 12.05
CA LYS A 48 -22.37 -8.75 12.86
C LYS A 48 -23.01 -10.08 12.41
N SER A 49 -22.39 -10.67 11.40
CA SER A 49 -22.55 -12.09 11.11
C SER A 49 -23.95 -12.60 10.74
N SER A 50 -24.83 -11.84 10.13
CA SER A 50 -26.01 -12.47 9.50
C SER A 50 -25.59 -13.48 8.41
N HIS A 51 -24.32 -13.50 8.04
CA HIS A 51 -23.71 -14.40 7.06
C HIS A 51 -22.63 -15.32 7.66
N ALA A 52 -22.30 -15.20 8.96
CA ALA A 52 -21.37 -16.10 9.59
C ALA A 52 -21.81 -17.54 9.41
N GLY A 53 -20.90 -18.37 8.91
CA GLY A 53 -21.18 -19.80 8.67
C GLY A 53 -22.00 -20.12 7.42
N LYS A 54 -22.37 -19.11 6.58
CA LYS A 54 -22.98 -19.35 5.27
C LYS A 54 -21.92 -19.35 4.18
N GLU A 55 -22.18 -20.08 3.10
CA GLU A 55 -21.32 -20.05 1.91
C GLU A 55 -21.17 -18.60 1.41
N GLY A 56 -19.94 -18.17 1.16
CA GLY A 56 -19.62 -16.79 0.79
C GLY A 56 -19.65 -15.80 1.97
N SER A 57 -19.69 -16.27 3.21
CA SER A 57 -19.57 -15.40 4.38
C SER A 57 -18.15 -14.80 4.48
N SER A 58 -18.06 -13.61 5.05
CA SER A 58 -16.79 -12.93 5.36
C SER A 58 -16.30 -13.25 6.79
N GLU A 59 -16.62 -14.42 7.30
CA GLU A 59 -16.16 -14.85 8.62
C GLU A 59 -14.63 -14.97 8.64
N TYR A 60 -14.01 -14.36 9.65
CA TYR A 60 -12.58 -14.50 9.85
C TYR A 60 -12.24 -15.96 10.18
N LEU A 61 -11.28 -16.50 9.45
CA LEU A 61 -10.74 -17.83 9.66
C LEU A 61 -9.29 -17.70 10.15
N PRO A 62 -8.93 -18.44 11.22
CA PRO A 62 -7.54 -18.59 11.59
C PRO A 62 -6.69 -19.11 10.40
N PRO A 63 -5.41 -18.76 10.32
CA PRO A 63 -4.57 -19.13 9.19
C PRO A 63 -4.58 -20.63 8.82
N PRO A 64 -4.51 -21.60 9.76
CA PRO A 64 -4.60 -23.01 9.42
C PRO A 64 -5.92 -23.42 8.74
N ASP A 65 -7.05 -22.84 9.21
CA ASP A 65 -8.37 -23.14 8.66
C ASP A 65 -8.54 -22.50 7.28
N SER A 66 -7.92 -21.31 7.07
CA SER A 66 -7.84 -20.67 5.77
C SER A 66 -7.08 -21.53 4.76
N LEU A 67 -5.90 -22.03 5.12
CA LEU A 67 -5.10 -22.90 4.26
C LEU A 67 -5.88 -24.16 3.85
N ALA A 68 -6.60 -24.76 4.75
CA ALA A 68 -7.40 -25.97 4.48
C ALA A 68 -8.50 -25.76 3.42
N LYS A 69 -8.91 -24.50 3.17
CA LYS A 69 -9.92 -24.16 2.17
C LYS A 69 -9.34 -23.80 0.81
N ILE A 70 -8.05 -23.51 0.73
CA ILE A 70 -7.39 -23.17 -0.54
C ILE A 70 -7.13 -24.44 -1.33
N LYS A 71 -7.57 -24.45 -2.59
CA LYS A 71 -7.32 -25.54 -3.53
C LYS A 71 -6.09 -25.20 -4.36
N ILE A 72 -5.11 -26.07 -4.34
CA ILE A 72 -3.89 -25.94 -5.12
C ILE A 72 -3.74 -27.11 -6.09
N PRO A 73 -3.02 -26.93 -7.20
CA PRO A 73 -2.68 -28.02 -8.12
C PRO A 73 -1.80 -29.07 -7.45
N GLU A 74 -1.78 -30.27 -8.01
CA GLU A 74 -0.88 -31.34 -7.60
C GLU A 74 0.58 -30.92 -7.75
N GLY A 75 1.42 -31.27 -6.79
CA GLY A 75 2.84 -30.91 -6.75
C GLY A 75 3.16 -29.59 -6.06
N TYR A 76 2.15 -28.87 -5.57
CA TYR A 76 2.33 -27.65 -4.77
C TYR A 76 1.99 -27.90 -3.30
N ALA A 77 2.60 -27.11 -2.43
CA ALA A 77 2.30 -27.07 -1.01
C ALA A 77 2.09 -25.62 -0.56
N LEU A 78 1.27 -25.42 0.46
CA LEU A 78 1.05 -24.13 1.11
C LEU A 78 1.47 -24.21 2.57
N ASN A 79 2.08 -23.15 3.06
CA ASN A 79 2.31 -22.91 4.47
C ASN A 79 1.95 -21.47 4.83
N VAL A 80 1.80 -21.18 6.12
CA VAL A 80 1.68 -19.81 6.63
C VAL A 80 3.08 -19.30 6.90
N PHE A 81 3.57 -18.38 6.08
CA PHE A 81 4.87 -17.74 6.31
C PHE A 81 4.82 -16.76 7.49
N ALA A 82 3.82 -15.88 7.51
CA ALA A 82 3.57 -14.92 8.58
C ALA A 82 2.07 -14.64 8.69
N SER A 83 1.61 -14.28 9.88
CA SER A 83 0.22 -13.91 10.14
C SER A 83 0.09 -12.96 11.32
N GLU A 84 -1.06 -12.31 11.45
CA GLU A 84 -1.39 -11.48 12.62
C GLU A 84 -1.38 -12.27 13.94
N ALA A 85 -1.66 -13.58 13.89
CA ALA A 85 -1.58 -14.45 15.06
C ALA A 85 -0.14 -14.63 15.56
N MET A 86 0.84 -14.58 14.65
CA MET A 86 2.27 -14.67 14.97
C MET A 86 2.86 -13.30 15.27
N PHE A 87 2.47 -12.30 14.49
CA PHE A 87 2.96 -10.93 14.57
C PHE A 87 1.76 -9.96 14.56
N PRO A 88 1.22 -9.59 15.72
CA PRO A 88 0.00 -8.77 15.80
C PRO A 88 0.09 -7.41 15.10
N ASP A 89 1.31 -6.90 14.88
CA ASP A 89 1.53 -5.64 14.15
C ASP A 89 1.36 -5.81 12.64
N LEU A 90 1.31 -7.04 12.12
CA LEU A 90 1.05 -7.33 10.70
C LEU A 90 -0.45 -7.20 10.38
N ALA A 91 -1.09 -6.15 10.88
CA ALA A 91 -2.50 -5.92 10.65
C ALA A 91 -2.74 -5.30 9.27
N ASN A 92 -3.73 -5.83 8.56
CA ASN A 92 -4.14 -5.35 7.24
C ASN A 92 -2.94 -5.13 6.28
N PRO A 93 -2.16 -6.17 5.94
CA PRO A 93 -1.04 -6.03 5.01
C PRO A 93 -1.56 -5.62 3.63
N VAL A 94 -0.93 -4.60 3.03
CA VAL A 94 -1.38 -3.98 1.78
C VAL A 94 -0.47 -4.21 0.58
N GLN A 95 0.82 -4.37 0.82
CA GLN A 95 1.79 -4.78 -0.20
C GLN A 95 2.91 -5.57 0.43
N MET A 96 3.46 -6.53 -0.30
CA MET A 96 4.68 -7.24 0.08
C MET A 96 5.67 -7.29 -1.08
N GLN A 97 6.95 -7.35 -0.74
CA GLN A 97 8.05 -7.52 -1.69
C GLN A 97 9.16 -8.37 -1.08
N VAL A 98 10.02 -8.94 -1.92
CA VAL A 98 11.20 -9.70 -1.48
C VAL A 98 12.44 -8.88 -1.76
N ASP A 99 13.29 -8.69 -0.76
CA ASP A 99 14.56 -7.97 -0.92
C ASP A 99 15.67 -8.86 -1.51
N SER A 100 16.82 -8.26 -1.80
CA SER A 100 17.98 -8.97 -2.36
C SER A 100 18.63 -9.99 -1.42
N LYS A 101 18.25 -9.99 -0.14
CA LYS A 101 18.67 -10.99 0.85
C LYS A 101 17.66 -12.15 0.97
N GLY A 102 16.56 -12.11 0.21
CA GLY A 102 15.48 -13.11 0.26
C GLY A 102 14.50 -12.91 1.41
N ARG A 103 14.53 -11.76 2.09
CA ARG A 103 13.60 -11.44 3.19
C ARG A 103 12.30 -10.86 2.65
N ILE A 104 11.19 -11.16 3.29
CA ILE A 104 9.89 -10.58 2.92
C ILE A 104 9.70 -9.25 3.65
N TRP A 105 9.39 -8.23 2.87
CA TRP A 105 8.94 -6.94 3.38
C TRP A 105 7.44 -6.82 3.22
N ALA A 106 6.76 -6.26 4.20
CA ALA A 106 5.33 -5.98 4.16
C ALA A 106 5.00 -4.59 4.69
N ALA A 107 4.08 -3.92 4.00
CA ALA A 107 3.46 -2.71 4.48
C ALA A 107 2.20 -3.08 5.28
N SER A 108 2.07 -2.59 6.49
CA SER A 108 0.98 -2.88 7.43
C SER A 108 0.19 -1.61 7.74
N TRP A 109 -1.14 -1.70 7.59
CA TRP A 109 -2.06 -0.58 7.82
C TRP A 109 -2.89 -0.80 9.08
N ASN A 110 -2.24 -0.62 10.24
CA ASN A 110 -2.86 -0.82 11.54
C ASN A 110 -3.98 0.19 11.85
N THR A 111 -3.90 1.37 11.26
CA THR A 111 -4.92 2.43 11.45
C THR A 111 -6.11 2.32 10.49
N TYR A 112 -6.26 1.19 9.78
CA TYR A 112 -7.37 0.96 8.85
C TYR A 112 -8.74 1.17 9.52
N PRO A 113 -9.73 1.82 8.89
CA PRO A 113 -9.67 2.43 7.54
C PRO A 113 -9.08 3.84 7.53
N LYS A 114 -8.89 4.44 8.66
CA LYS A 114 -8.29 5.77 8.84
C LYS A 114 -7.71 5.92 10.26
N TRP A 115 -6.67 6.71 10.36
CA TRP A 115 -6.12 7.09 11.66
C TRP A 115 -7.08 8.00 12.43
N GLU A 116 -7.23 7.71 13.72
CA GLU A 116 -7.96 8.54 14.67
C GLU A 116 -6.97 9.42 15.47
N PRO A 117 -7.21 10.74 15.60
CA PRO A 117 -6.21 11.69 16.11
C PRO A 117 -5.58 11.37 17.47
N LEU A 118 -6.28 10.74 18.37
CA LEU A 118 -5.74 10.41 19.71
C LEU A 118 -5.18 8.98 19.81
N LYS A 119 -5.18 8.23 18.73
CA LYS A 119 -4.64 6.87 18.72
C LYS A 119 -3.19 6.83 18.22
N PRO A 120 -2.42 5.83 18.63
CA PRO A 120 -1.09 5.65 18.09
C PRO A 120 -1.11 5.53 16.56
N MET A 121 -0.18 6.20 15.89
CA MET A 121 0.08 5.99 14.48
C MET A 121 1.16 4.90 14.38
N ASN A 122 0.71 3.66 14.18
CA ASN A 122 1.53 2.45 14.22
C ASN A 122 1.54 1.68 12.90
N ASP A 123 1.09 2.31 11.80
CA ASP A 123 1.31 1.77 10.45
C ASP A 123 2.81 1.65 10.18
N SER A 124 3.22 0.63 9.45
CA SER A 124 4.64 0.30 9.37
C SER A 124 5.04 -0.37 8.07
N LEU A 125 6.30 -0.19 7.70
CA LEU A 125 7.04 -1.14 6.88
C LEU A 125 7.78 -2.10 7.79
N MET A 126 7.64 -3.40 7.51
CA MET A 126 8.23 -4.48 8.30
C MET A 126 9.07 -5.39 7.43
N ILE A 127 10.08 -6.00 8.04
CA ILE A 127 10.93 -7.04 7.46
C ILE A 127 10.68 -8.33 8.22
N PHE A 128 10.46 -9.42 7.49
CA PHE A 128 10.29 -10.76 8.04
C PHE A 128 11.42 -11.67 7.58
N GLU A 129 12.02 -12.38 8.52
CA GLU A 129 13.10 -13.32 8.26
C GLU A 129 12.69 -14.72 8.70
N ASP A 130 12.98 -15.71 7.87
CA ASP A 130 13.00 -17.13 8.19
C ASP A 130 14.48 -17.51 8.39
N THR A 131 14.94 -17.53 9.64
CA THR A 131 16.35 -17.70 9.96
C THR A 131 16.80 -19.16 9.95
N ASN A 132 15.83 -20.09 10.01
CA ASN A 132 16.07 -21.53 10.05
C ASN A 132 15.71 -22.24 8.73
N ASN A 133 15.14 -21.51 7.74
CA ASN A 133 14.71 -21.99 6.43
C ASN A 133 13.62 -23.07 6.49
N ASP A 134 12.67 -22.96 7.42
CA ASP A 134 11.54 -23.88 7.51
C ASP A 134 10.28 -23.39 6.77
N GLY A 135 10.36 -22.22 6.15
CA GLY A 135 9.26 -21.58 5.43
C GLY A 135 8.32 -20.78 6.31
N VAL A 136 8.70 -20.51 7.56
CA VAL A 136 7.92 -19.72 8.52
C VAL A 136 8.82 -18.60 9.06
N ALA A 137 8.29 -17.39 9.11
CA ALA A 137 9.03 -16.26 9.68
C ALA A 137 9.17 -16.43 11.19
N ASP A 138 10.38 -16.37 11.69
CA ASP A 138 10.69 -16.42 13.12
C ASP A 138 11.16 -15.07 13.67
N LYS A 139 11.43 -14.09 12.80
CA LYS A 139 11.86 -12.75 13.18
C LYS A 139 11.12 -11.68 12.40
N ARG A 140 10.68 -10.64 13.10
CA ARG A 140 10.07 -9.43 12.55
C ARG A 140 10.86 -8.19 13.01
N ILE A 141 11.16 -7.29 12.06
CA ILE A 141 11.79 -6.00 12.31
C ILE A 141 10.84 -4.90 11.81
N ILE A 142 10.61 -3.86 12.60
CA ILE A 142 9.95 -2.64 12.11
C ILE A 142 11.04 -1.77 11.50
N PHE A 143 11.01 -1.66 10.16
CA PHE A 143 11.95 -0.83 9.42
C PHE A 143 11.64 0.66 9.61
N ALA A 144 10.36 1.04 9.52
CA ALA A 144 9.90 2.40 9.77
C ALA A 144 8.41 2.44 10.08
N HIS A 145 7.99 3.41 10.88
CA HIS A 145 6.59 3.81 10.97
C HIS A 145 6.25 4.79 9.86
N VAL A 146 5.24 4.45 9.07
CA VAL A 146 4.78 5.20 7.90
C VAL A 146 3.26 5.20 7.88
N HIS A 147 2.64 6.37 7.86
CA HIS A 147 1.18 6.49 7.83
C HIS A 147 0.61 6.02 6.50
N ASN A 148 -0.36 5.12 6.55
CA ASN A 148 -1.11 4.61 5.39
C ASN A 148 -0.20 4.19 4.21
N PRO A 149 0.70 3.21 4.41
CA PRO A 149 1.71 2.82 3.41
C PRO A 149 1.11 1.88 2.37
N LEU A 150 0.33 2.38 1.42
CA LEU A 150 -0.37 1.57 0.42
C LEU A 150 0.53 1.04 -0.69
N GLY A 151 1.73 1.55 -0.83
CA GLY A 151 2.68 1.08 -1.83
C GLY A 151 4.11 1.40 -1.45
N PHE A 152 5.02 0.47 -1.74
CA PHE A 152 6.45 0.70 -1.59
C PHE A 152 7.26 -0.03 -2.64
N GLU A 153 8.46 0.47 -2.95
CA GLU A 153 9.38 -0.16 -3.89
C GLU A 153 10.84 0.12 -3.51
N PHE A 154 11.72 -0.85 -3.71
CA PHE A 154 13.15 -0.68 -3.47
C PHE A 154 13.78 0.23 -4.50
N TRP A 155 14.54 1.22 -4.04
CA TRP A 155 15.25 2.14 -4.91
C TRP A 155 16.46 2.77 -4.20
N GLY A 156 17.55 2.97 -4.92
CA GLY A 156 18.69 3.75 -4.44
C GLY A 156 19.37 3.22 -3.16
N GLY A 157 19.22 1.92 -2.86
CA GLY A 157 19.69 1.30 -1.64
C GLY A 157 18.83 1.61 -0.41
N GLY A 158 17.59 2.03 -0.63
CA GLY A 158 16.55 2.26 0.36
C GLY A 158 15.19 1.89 -0.21
N VAL A 159 14.13 2.53 0.28
CA VAL A 159 12.74 2.24 -0.06
C VAL A 159 11.99 3.53 -0.36
N LEU A 160 11.31 3.59 -1.49
CA LEU A 160 10.26 4.56 -1.76
C LEU A 160 8.94 4.03 -1.21
N VAL A 161 8.20 4.85 -0.46
CA VAL A 161 6.92 4.44 0.15
C VAL A 161 5.92 5.59 0.11
N THR A 162 4.67 5.27 -0.22
CA THR A 162 3.58 6.23 -0.15
C THR A 162 3.18 6.49 1.31
N SER A 163 2.99 7.75 1.65
CA SER A 163 2.50 8.21 2.95
C SER A 163 1.72 9.51 2.74
N GLY A 164 0.52 9.39 2.20
CA GLY A 164 -0.24 10.56 1.74
C GLY A 164 -0.17 11.75 2.70
N PRO A 165 0.12 12.96 2.19
CA PRO A 165 0.23 13.36 0.78
C PRO A 165 1.62 13.15 0.16
N ASP A 166 2.54 12.49 0.82
CA ASP A 166 3.95 12.40 0.45
C ASP A 166 4.32 11.05 -0.17
N LEU A 167 5.29 11.07 -1.08
CA LEU A 167 6.14 9.93 -1.42
C LEU A 167 7.46 10.11 -0.67
N LEU A 168 7.78 9.16 0.20
CA LEU A 168 8.96 9.20 1.04
C LEU A 168 10.05 8.30 0.47
N PHE A 169 11.29 8.71 0.64
CA PHE A 169 12.47 7.86 0.54
C PHE A 169 12.99 7.58 1.94
N LEU A 170 13.09 6.31 2.28
CA LEU A 170 13.60 5.81 3.56
C LEU A 170 14.85 4.98 3.32
N LYS A 171 15.84 5.12 4.19
CA LYS A 171 17.07 4.35 4.07
C LYS A 171 17.65 4.05 5.45
N ASP A 172 18.20 2.85 5.59
CA ASP A 172 19.09 2.42 6.65
C ASP A 172 20.54 2.69 6.18
N THR A 173 21.31 3.49 6.92
CA THR A 173 22.69 3.82 6.58
C THR A 173 23.71 3.17 7.50
N ASP A 174 23.32 2.67 8.65
CA ASP A 174 24.19 2.02 9.62
C ASP A 174 24.06 0.48 9.68
N GLY A 175 23.06 -0.09 9.00
CA GLY A 175 22.89 -1.52 8.82
C GLY A 175 22.13 -2.22 9.95
N ASP A 176 21.34 -1.49 10.73
CA ASP A 176 20.54 -2.04 11.83
C ASP A 176 19.13 -2.50 11.39
N ASP A 177 18.86 -2.45 10.09
CA ASP A 177 17.56 -2.73 9.45
C ASP A 177 16.43 -1.77 9.88
N LYS A 178 16.78 -0.53 10.28
CA LYS A 178 15.83 0.55 10.54
C LYS A 178 16.18 1.79 9.74
N ALA A 179 15.15 2.52 9.33
CA ALA A 179 15.36 3.75 8.57
C ALA A 179 15.86 4.88 9.48
N ASP A 180 17.08 5.37 9.24
CA ASP A 180 17.65 6.56 9.85
C ASP A 180 17.61 7.78 8.92
N VAL A 181 17.37 7.58 7.62
CA VAL A 181 17.09 8.64 6.64
C VAL A 181 15.63 8.62 6.25
N ARG A 182 15.00 9.79 6.30
CA ARG A 182 13.62 10.01 5.85
C ARG A 182 13.55 11.32 5.05
N THR A 183 13.25 11.22 3.77
CA THR A 183 13.21 12.37 2.86
C THR A 183 11.91 12.35 2.04
N VAL A 184 11.24 13.48 1.94
CA VAL A 184 10.13 13.65 1.02
C VAL A 184 10.69 13.87 -0.38
N VAL A 185 10.34 13.02 -1.33
CA VAL A 185 10.82 13.07 -2.73
C VAL A 185 9.77 13.58 -3.70
N LEU A 186 8.50 13.48 -3.34
CA LEU A 186 7.37 14.02 -4.11
C LEU A 186 6.22 14.32 -3.15
N GLN A 187 5.51 15.44 -3.39
CA GLN A 187 4.29 15.79 -2.65
C GLN A 187 3.10 15.92 -3.60
N GLY A 188 1.90 15.82 -3.03
CA GLY A 188 0.67 16.04 -3.76
C GLY A 188 -0.11 14.78 -4.09
N LEU A 189 0.21 13.65 -3.44
CA LEU A 189 -0.65 12.46 -3.46
C LEU A 189 -2.02 12.78 -2.84
N GLY A 190 -3.09 12.41 -3.53
CA GLY A 190 -4.46 12.61 -3.05
C GLY A 190 -4.74 11.79 -1.78
N THR A 191 -5.49 12.38 -0.85
CA THR A 191 -5.80 11.78 0.45
C THR A 191 -7.30 11.79 0.78
N ALA A 192 -8.15 12.17 -0.18
CA ALA A 192 -9.60 12.28 0.04
C ALA A 192 -10.28 10.90 0.23
N ASP A 193 -9.67 9.85 -0.28
CA ASP A 193 -10.10 8.45 -0.09
C ASP A 193 -8.88 7.59 0.20
N THR A 194 -8.84 6.99 1.38
CA THR A 194 -7.69 6.19 1.83
C THR A 194 -7.52 4.89 1.05
N HIS A 195 -8.60 4.29 0.53
CA HIS A 195 -8.54 3.03 -0.21
C HIS A 195 -8.07 3.21 -1.67
N HIS A 196 -8.29 4.40 -2.23
CA HIS A 196 -7.95 4.72 -3.62
C HIS A 196 -6.62 5.50 -3.74
N ALA A 197 -5.94 5.75 -2.62
CA ALA A 197 -4.66 6.47 -2.62
C ALA A 197 -3.60 5.70 -3.44
N ALA A 198 -2.49 6.37 -3.73
CA ALA A 198 -1.39 5.78 -4.49
C ALA A 198 -0.94 4.44 -3.90
N ASN A 199 -1.03 3.38 -4.69
CA ASN A 199 -0.83 2.01 -4.24
C ASN A 199 0.00 1.19 -5.23
N ASN A 200 0.51 0.06 -4.73
CA ASN A 200 1.23 -0.94 -5.50
C ASN A 200 2.37 -0.34 -6.33
N LEU A 201 3.37 0.22 -5.67
CA LEU A 201 4.56 0.72 -6.34
C LEU A 201 5.34 -0.42 -6.98
N VAL A 202 5.72 -0.25 -8.25
CA VAL A 202 6.47 -1.25 -9.01
C VAL A 202 7.60 -0.58 -9.81
N TYR A 203 8.78 -1.16 -9.75
CA TYR A 203 9.92 -0.74 -10.54
C TYR A 203 9.76 -1.21 -12.00
N GLY A 204 9.63 -0.26 -12.90
CA GLY A 204 9.50 -0.54 -14.33
C GLY A 204 10.83 -0.86 -15.02
N PRO A 205 10.81 -1.60 -16.13
CA PRO A 205 12.02 -1.98 -16.86
C PRO A 205 12.78 -0.79 -17.46
N ASP A 206 12.15 0.36 -17.54
CA ASP A 206 12.72 1.64 -18.00
C ASP A 206 13.35 2.47 -16.88
N GLY A 207 13.36 1.94 -15.65
CA GLY A 207 13.93 2.58 -14.47
C GLY A 207 13.00 3.58 -13.78
N GLY A 208 11.74 3.69 -14.21
CA GLY A 208 10.71 4.46 -13.54
C GLY A 208 10.01 3.66 -12.43
N ILE A 209 9.40 4.37 -11.49
CA ILE A 209 8.50 3.79 -10.49
C ILE A 209 7.08 4.04 -10.95
N TYR A 210 6.30 2.98 -11.04
CA TYR A 210 4.91 3.02 -11.47
C TYR A 210 3.97 2.78 -10.30
N TRP A 211 2.84 3.47 -10.29
CA TRP A 211 1.75 3.22 -9.35
C TRP A 211 0.41 3.66 -9.91
N GLN A 212 -0.63 3.23 -9.29
CA GLN A 212 -1.98 3.65 -9.61
C GLN A 212 -2.60 4.44 -8.45
N SER A 213 -3.54 5.33 -8.77
CA SER A 213 -4.49 5.88 -7.81
C SER A 213 -5.88 5.94 -8.42
N GLY A 214 -6.91 5.74 -7.58
CA GLY A 214 -8.28 5.58 -8.01
C GLY A 214 -9.07 6.87 -8.16
N ILE A 215 -10.36 6.70 -8.39
CA ILE A 215 -11.33 7.80 -8.45
C ILE A 215 -11.47 8.50 -7.09
N PHE A 216 -12.11 9.67 -7.09
CA PHE A 216 -12.35 10.54 -5.92
C PHE A 216 -11.10 11.23 -5.39
N LEU A 217 -9.95 11.01 -5.98
CA LEU A 217 -8.71 11.65 -5.58
C LEU A 217 -8.34 12.77 -6.54
N VAL A 218 -7.91 13.88 -5.96
CA VAL A 218 -7.22 14.94 -6.69
C VAL A 218 -5.76 14.88 -6.28
N ASN A 219 -4.91 14.49 -7.24
CA ASN A 219 -3.47 14.57 -7.05
C ASN A 219 -2.99 15.91 -7.62
N ASN A 220 -2.10 16.56 -6.91
CA ASN A 220 -1.52 17.84 -7.34
C ASN A 220 -0.01 17.79 -7.14
N PHE A 221 0.67 17.10 -8.05
CA PHE A 221 2.10 16.91 -7.97
C PHE A 221 2.84 18.16 -8.40
N GLU A 222 3.71 18.62 -7.53
CA GLU A 222 4.67 19.68 -7.84
C GLU A 222 6.07 19.07 -7.96
N HIS A 223 6.77 19.46 -9.01
CA HIS A 223 8.14 19.04 -9.22
C HIS A 223 8.97 20.23 -9.75
N PRO A 224 10.30 20.27 -9.45
CA PRO A 224 11.09 21.49 -9.64
C PRO A 224 11.35 21.83 -11.11
N TRP A 225 11.15 20.90 -12.03
CA TRP A 225 11.60 21.03 -13.43
C TRP A 225 10.46 21.16 -14.45
N GLY A 226 9.23 21.35 -14.02
CA GLY A 226 8.11 21.40 -14.92
C GLY A 226 6.86 22.03 -14.33
N LYS A 227 5.78 22.00 -15.09
CA LYS A 227 4.48 22.44 -14.62
C LYS A 227 3.92 21.40 -13.64
N SER A 228 3.22 21.86 -12.60
CA SER A 228 2.47 20.97 -11.71
C SER A 228 1.55 20.06 -12.52
N LEU A 229 1.52 18.79 -12.13
CA LEU A 229 0.62 17.80 -12.69
C LEU A 229 -0.60 17.68 -11.80
N ASN A 230 -1.71 18.25 -12.25
CA ASN A 230 -3.00 18.16 -11.55
C ASN A 230 -3.88 17.13 -12.22
N THR A 231 -4.42 16.21 -11.44
CA THR A 231 -5.27 15.13 -11.95
C THR A 231 -6.49 14.95 -11.05
N GLY A 232 -7.66 14.87 -11.64
CA GLY A 232 -8.93 14.74 -10.94
C GLY A 232 -9.57 13.35 -10.99
N ASN A 233 -8.87 12.35 -11.54
CA ASN A 233 -9.39 10.99 -11.73
C ASN A 233 -8.30 9.94 -11.57
N SER A 234 -8.73 8.67 -11.62
CA SER A 234 -7.83 7.53 -11.61
C SER A 234 -6.80 7.57 -12.74
N ALA A 235 -5.59 7.21 -12.42
CA ALA A 235 -4.52 7.11 -13.41
C ALA A 235 -3.41 6.13 -12.97
N LEU A 236 -2.72 5.62 -13.99
CA LEU A 236 -1.42 4.98 -13.86
C LEU A 236 -0.35 6.06 -14.05
N TYR A 237 0.48 6.22 -13.05
CA TYR A 237 1.57 7.18 -13.01
C TYR A 237 2.91 6.52 -13.24
N ARG A 238 3.85 7.30 -13.75
CA ARG A 238 5.27 6.98 -13.80
C ARG A 238 6.06 8.12 -13.19
N PHE A 239 6.84 7.80 -12.19
CA PHE A 239 7.78 8.70 -11.54
C PHE A 239 9.22 8.30 -11.87
N ASP A 240 10.04 9.25 -12.29
CA ASP A 240 11.48 9.07 -12.44
C ASP A 240 12.18 9.66 -11.20
N PRO A 241 12.64 8.83 -10.25
CA PRO A 241 13.25 9.34 -9.03
C PRO A 241 14.63 9.98 -9.25
N ARG A 242 15.27 9.71 -10.39
CA ARG A 242 16.58 10.32 -10.74
C ARG A 242 16.41 11.74 -11.28
N GLN A 243 15.32 11.98 -11.99
CA GLN A 243 15.02 13.26 -12.60
C GLN A 243 14.00 14.08 -11.79
N SER A 244 13.39 13.48 -10.78
CA SER A 244 12.27 14.05 -10.01
C SER A 244 11.13 14.52 -10.92
N THR A 245 10.78 13.68 -11.90
CA THR A 245 9.70 13.97 -12.86
C THR A 245 8.59 12.93 -12.76
N ILE A 246 7.35 13.38 -12.90
CA ILE A 246 6.17 12.53 -12.87
C ILE A 246 5.27 12.79 -14.07
N GLY A 247 4.65 11.74 -14.58
CA GLY A 247 3.68 11.82 -15.67
C GLY A 247 2.59 10.77 -15.56
N ILE A 248 1.49 11.03 -16.27
CA ILE A 248 0.41 10.06 -16.46
C ILE A 248 0.78 9.19 -17.67
N ILE A 249 0.71 7.88 -17.51
CA ILE A 249 0.89 6.92 -18.59
C ILE A 249 -0.46 6.60 -19.23
N ALA A 250 -1.43 6.19 -18.41
CA ALA A 250 -2.77 5.86 -18.86
C ALA A 250 -3.78 6.17 -17.76
N GLY A 251 -5.05 6.31 -18.13
CA GLY A 251 -6.12 6.60 -17.17
C GLY A 251 -7.35 5.74 -17.40
N ASN A 252 -8.42 6.09 -16.69
CA ASN A 252 -9.74 5.49 -16.80
C ASN A 252 -9.89 4.08 -16.23
N ASN A 253 -9.18 3.82 -15.14
CA ASN A 253 -9.33 2.62 -14.34
C ASN A 253 -9.91 3.05 -12.97
N PRO A 254 -11.20 2.87 -12.71
CA PRO A 254 -11.87 3.56 -11.59
C PRO A 254 -11.39 3.09 -10.21
N ASN A 255 -11.03 1.82 -10.04
CA ASN A 255 -10.62 1.27 -8.75
C ASN A 255 -9.35 0.42 -8.90
N PRO A 256 -8.23 1.06 -9.24
CA PRO A 256 -7.02 0.37 -9.64
C PRO A 256 -6.28 -0.28 -8.46
N HIS A 257 -5.92 -1.53 -8.66
CA HIS A 257 -5.04 -2.30 -7.81
C HIS A 257 -4.18 -3.21 -8.68
N GLY A 258 -2.90 -3.29 -8.38
CA GLY A 258 -1.97 -4.14 -9.13
C GLY A 258 -1.46 -3.49 -10.42
N THR A 259 -0.15 -3.53 -10.54
CA THR A 259 0.61 -3.16 -11.74
C THR A 259 1.77 -4.12 -11.86
N SER A 260 1.97 -4.69 -13.04
CA SER A 260 3.07 -5.61 -13.29
C SER A 260 3.67 -5.39 -14.68
N PHE A 261 4.84 -5.99 -14.91
CA PHE A 261 5.54 -5.96 -16.19
C PHE A 261 5.93 -7.38 -16.59
N ASP A 262 5.79 -7.68 -17.87
CA ASP A 262 6.37 -8.90 -18.42
C ASP A 262 7.84 -8.72 -18.81
N ARG A 263 8.47 -9.82 -19.24
CA ARG A 263 9.88 -9.83 -19.65
C ARG A 263 10.20 -8.97 -20.89
N TRP A 264 9.18 -8.56 -21.62
CA TRP A 264 9.29 -7.71 -22.80
C TRP A 264 9.10 -6.22 -22.46
N GLY A 265 8.73 -5.92 -21.21
CA GLY A 265 8.46 -4.56 -20.75
C GLY A 265 7.03 -4.08 -20.99
N TYR A 266 6.10 -4.94 -21.38
CA TYR A 266 4.69 -4.57 -21.41
C TYR A 266 4.14 -4.40 -20.00
N CYS A 267 3.42 -3.31 -19.81
CA CYS A 267 2.77 -2.98 -18.54
C CYS A 267 1.35 -3.57 -18.48
N TYR A 268 1.01 -4.12 -17.34
CA TYR A 268 -0.33 -4.64 -17.02
C TYR A 268 -0.89 -3.90 -15.81
N ALA A 269 -2.21 -3.78 -15.75
CA ALA A 269 -2.91 -3.06 -14.70
C ALA A 269 -4.28 -3.69 -14.43
N ASN A 270 -4.74 -3.67 -13.18
CA ASN A 270 -6.03 -4.19 -12.78
C ASN A 270 -6.97 -3.12 -12.25
N ASP A 271 -8.27 -3.37 -12.44
CA ASP A 271 -9.38 -2.72 -11.73
C ASP A 271 -9.96 -3.71 -10.71
N GLY A 272 -9.66 -3.53 -9.45
CA GLY A 272 -10.03 -4.47 -8.40
C GLY A 272 -11.53 -4.68 -8.25
N THR A 273 -12.32 -3.62 -8.23
CA THR A 273 -13.77 -3.70 -8.06
C THR A 273 -14.49 -4.11 -9.33
N GLY A 274 -14.10 -3.57 -10.48
CA GLY A 274 -14.66 -3.93 -11.78
C GLY A 274 -14.24 -5.34 -12.24
N GLY A 275 -13.09 -5.82 -11.76
CA GLY A 275 -12.55 -7.13 -12.13
C GLY A 275 -11.97 -7.17 -13.54
N ASN A 276 -11.58 -6.01 -14.06
CA ASN A 276 -10.95 -5.89 -15.36
C ASN A 276 -9.44 -5.95 -15.24
N SER A 277 -8.80 -6.63 -16.18
CA SER A 277 -7.36 -6.61 -16.34
C SER A 277 -7.01 -6.04 -17.70
N PHE A 278 -5.97 -5.22 -17.72
CA PHE A 278 -5.59 -4.46 -18.89
C PHE A 278 -4.13 -4.69 -19.26
N GLN A 279 -3.83 -4.67 -20.55
CA GLN A 279 -2.49 -4.41 -21.05
C GLN A 279 -2.41 -2.94 -21.46
N VAL A 280 -1.41 -2.23 -20.98
CA VAL A 280 -1.15 -0.82 -21.33
C VAL A 280 -0.30 -0.80 -22.60
N ARG A 281 -0.88 -0.32 -23.71
CA ARG A 281 -0.23 -0.34 -25.03
C ARG A 281 -0.02 1.05 -25.57
N PRO A 282 1.05 1.29 -26.35
CA PRO A 282 1.20 2.51 -27.10
C PRO A 282 0.02 2.71 -28.06
N GLU A 283 -0.57 3.90 -28.06
CA GLU A 283 -1.61 4.30 -29.00
C GLU A 283 -1.50 5.80 -29.33
N GLY A 284 -1.28 6.12 -30.58
CA GLY A 284 -1.01 7.49 -30.99
C GLY A 284 0.28 8.03 -30.40
N GLN A 285 0.19 9.16 -29.68
CA GLN A 285 1.33 9.78 -28.98
C GLN A 285 1.38 9.42 -27.47
N GLY A 286 0.59 8.44 -27.03
CA GLY A 286 0.50 8.06 -25.63
C GLY A 286 0.29 6.55 -25.44
N PHE A 287 -0.37 6.21 -24.36
CA PHE A 287 -0.70 4.84 -24.01
C PHE A 287 -2.19 4.73 -23.67
N LYS A 288 -2.77 3.57 -23.93
CA LYS A 288 -4.14 3.23 -23.51
C LYS A 288 -4.19 1.86 -22.87
N MET A 289 -5.16 1.69 -21.98
CA MET A 289 -5.52 0.42 -21.37
C MET A 289 -6.43 -0.37 -22.30
N HIS A 290 -5.97 -1.54 -22.72
CA HIS A 290 -6.73 -2.47 -23.54
C HIS A 290 -7.13 -3.67 -22.69
N SER A 291 -8.41 -4.02 -22.69
CA SER A 291 -8.92 -5.17 -21.94
C SER A 291 -8.17 -6.44 -22.34
N LEU A 292 -7.65 -7.15 -21.35
CA LEU A 292 -6.90 -8.39 -21.51
C LEU A 292 -7.80 -9.61 -21.46
N LEU A 293 -8.85 -9.56 -20.64
CA LEU A 293 -9.74 -10.70 -20.37
C LEU A 293 -11.15 -10.45 -20.93
N GLN A 294 -11.78 -11.52 -21.41
CA GLN A 294 -13.18 -11.48 -21.84
C GLN A 294 -14.16 -11.63 -20.67
N LYS A 295 -13.69 -12.14 -19.53
CA LYS A 295 -14.47 -12.35 -18.33
C LYS A 295 -13.90 -11.51 -17.20
N GLU A 296 -14.76 -10.83 -16.49
CA GLU A 296 -14.42 -10.15 -15.25
C GLU A 296 -14.20 -11.16 -14.12
N PHE A 297 -13.13 -10.96 -13.37
CA PHE A 297 -12.87 -11.71 -12.14
C PHE A 297 -12.77 -10.66 -11.02
N ARG A 298 -13.60 -10.77 -10.01
CA ARG A 298 -13.63 -9.79 -8.92
C ARG A 298 -13.97 -10.42 -7.56
N PRO A 299 -13.44 -9.80 -6.49
CA PRO A 299 -12.48 -8.70 -6.52
C PRO A 299 -11.10 -9.18 -6.98
N VAL A 300 -10.29 -8.27 -7.53
CA VAL A 300 -8.90 -8.52 -7.91
C VAL A 300 -8.04 -7.52 -7.16
N ALA A 301 -7.22 -7.99 -6.24
CA ALA A 301 -6.40 -7.15 -5.40
C ALA A 301 -4.99 -6.89 -5.95
N ALA A 302 -4.49 -7.80 -6.77
CA ALA A 302 -3.15 -7.70 -7.35
C ALA A 302 -3.02 -8.53 -8.63
N ASP A 303 -1.97 -8.27 -9.39
CA ASP A 303 -1.55 -9.05 -10.53
C ASP A 303 -0.04 -9.29 -10.53
N ALA A 304 0.38 -10.36 -11.20
CA ALA A 304 1.78 -10.66 -11.43
C ALA A 304 1.96 -11.50 -12.70
N ILE A 305 3.16 -11.44 -13.26
CA ILE A 305 3.57 -12.34 -14.36
C ILE A 305 4.48 -13.42 -13.80
N VAL A 306 4.18 -14.67 -14.08
CA VAL A 306 5.02 -15.79 -13.67
C VAL A 306 6.35 -15.73 -14.40
N SER A 307 7.44 -15.53 -13.65
CA SER A 307 8.80 -15.47 -14.18
C SER A 307 9.81 -16.19 -13.30
N SER A 308 9.37 -16.80 -12.21
CA SER A 308 10.23 -17.52 -11.28
C SER A 308 10.53 -18.94 -11.76
N SER A 309 11.79 -19.35 -11.67
CA SER A 309 12.21 -20.73 -11.96
C SER A 309 11.64 -21.81 -11.01
N HIS A 310 10.95 -21.40 -9.93
CA HIS A 310 10.20 -22.31 -9.08
C HIS A 310 8.92 -22.86 -9.73
N PHE A 311 8.45 -22.19 -10.79
CA PHE A 311 7.30 -22.63 -11.56
C PHE A 311 7.75 -23.34 -12.85
N PRO A 312 7.01 -24.38 -13.31
CA PRO A 312 7.35 -25.11 -14.52
C PRO A 312 7.34 -24.20 -15.76
N GLU A 313 8.10 -24.62 -16.79
CA GLU A 313 8.21 -23.88 -18.06
C GLU A 313 6.85 -23.59 -18.70
N SER A 314 5.88 -24.49 -18.54
CA SER A 314 4.52 -24.33 -19.08
C SER A 314 3.74 -23.17 -18.45
N MET A 315 4.17 -22.65 -17.30
CA MET A 315 3.54 -21.51 -16.61
C MET A 315 4.32 -20.21 -16.80
N GLN A 316 5.50 -20.26 -17.42
CA GLN A 316 6.30 -19.03 -17.60
C GLN A 316 5.58 -18.05 -18.52
N GLY A 317 5.40 -16.81 -18.05
CA GLY A 317 4.66 -15.77 -18.74
C GLY A 317 3.15 -15.79 -18.50
N ASP A 318 2.63 -16.70 -17.67
CA ASP A 318 1.23 -16.68 -17.27
C ASP A 318 0.94 -15.43 -16.43
N PHE A 319 -0.28 -14.89 -16.62
CA PHE A 319 -0.79 -13.75 -15.88
C PHE A 319 -1.56 -14.26 -14.67
N LEU A 320 -1.04 -13.99 -13.48
CA LEU A 320 -1.69 -14.32 -12.21
C LEU A 320 -2.57 -13.15 -11.76
N ILE A 321 -3.74 -13.49 -11.22
CA ILE A 321 -4.71 -12.57 -10.65
C ILE A 321 -5.02 -13.04 -9.23
N CYS A 322 -4.92 -12.15 -8.25
CA CYS A 322 -5.17 -12.45 -6.83
C CYS A 322 -6.46 -11.79 -6.33
#